data_a423b1925b406f9b2eeac0e0e56b4e46
#
_entry.id   a423b1925b406f9b2eeac0e0e56b4e46
#
_cell.length_a   1.000
_cell.length_b   1.000
_cell.length_c   1.000
_cell.angle_alpha   90.00
_cell.angle_beta   90.00
_cell.angle_gamma   90.00
#
_symmetry.space_group_name_H-M   'P 1'
#
loop_
_entity.id
_entity.type
_entity.pdbx_description
1 polymer ?
#
loop_
_entity_poly.entity_id
_entity_poly.type
_entity_poly.pdbx_seq_one_letter_code
_entity_poly.pdbx_strand_id
1 'polypeptide(L)'
;MNIDFEKIRKEEWPVLETMTFLDAACVSFAPQRTVKAVKAFADMTAVQEEANSSAHHIAMDSLRHKAYDEAAKLLNADPEEIALVESTSHGLNIAAQGIELQDGDNIITTNLEFIQVALPWCVMRKDKNIDIRVCKTEDNRFTAKDFAALVDDKTKLIVMSTLEWCNGWQTDLKELGDYCKEKGVYLVVDAVQQLGVTKIDTKACHIDILTAGGHKWLNSPYGTGVLYVNKETLPKLKQSYAGYLNTTVPEGGWGAYWENPAAPSVNNWTFDNTARKFEIGGTSNYTGAIALGESLDLVNEIGI
;
A
#
# COMPACT_ATOMS: atom_id res chain seq x y z
N MET A 1 4.59 6.34 27.36
CA MET A 1 3.41 5.89 28.18
C MET A 1 3.59 4.43 28.50
N ASN A 2 3.16 3.98 29.67
CA ASN A 2 3.22 2.54 29.98
C ASN A 2 1.96 1.90 29.36
N ILE A 3 2.14 1.09 28.32
CA ILE A 3 1.06 0.46 27.56
C ILE A 3 0.57 -0.75 28.35
N ASP A 4 -0.73 -0.80 28.64
CA ASP A 4 -1.36 -1.96 29.27
C ASP A 4 -1.83 -2.95 28.20
N PHE A 5 -0.93 -3.84 27.79
CA PHE A 5 -1.20 -4.85 26.75
C PHE A 5 -2.32 -5.81 27.13
N GLU A 6 -2.49 -6.15 28.42
CA GLU A 6 -3.55 -7.05 28.86
C GLU A 6 -4.93 -6.41 28.69
N LYS A 7 -5.02 -5.13 29.01
CA LYS A 7 -6.25 -4.36 28.80
C LYS A 7 -6.58 -4.26 27.31
N ILE A 8 -5.61 -3.85 26.47
CA ILE A 8 -5.80 -3.75 25.02
C ILE A 8 -6.21 -5.09 24.43
N ARG A 9 -5.53 -6.17 24.79
CA ARG A 9 -5.85 -7.52 24.32
C ARG A 9 -7.30 -7.90 24.63
N LYS A 10 -7.75 -7.64 25.84
CA LYS A 10 -9.09 -7.96 26.29
C LYS A 10 -10.17 -7.11 25.61
N GLU A 11 -9.91 -5.81 25.46
CA GLU A 11 -10.87 -4.87 24.87
C GLU A 11 -10.95 -4.98 23.36
N GLU A 12 -9.82 -5.18 22.67
CA GLU A 12 -9.75 -5.19 21.22
C GLU A 12 -9.90 -6.59 20.62
N TRP A 13 -9.46 -7.64 21.32
CA TRP A 13 -9.58 -9.04 20.86
C TRP A 13 -10.11 -9.98 21.92
N PRO A 14 -11.38 -9.84 22.36
CA PRO A 14 -11.94 -10.69 23.41
C PRO A 14 -11.94 -12.18 23.05
N VAL A 15 -11.90 -12.55 21.77
CA VAL A 15 -11.76 -13.94 21.31
C VAL A 15 -10.47 -14.61 21.85
N LEU A 16 -9.44 -13.83 22.13
CA LEU A 16 -8.17 -14.33 22.66
C LEU A 16 -8.22 -14.70 24.16
N GLU A 17 -9.35 -14.49 24.84
CA GLU A 17 -9.58 -15.04 26.19
C GLU A 17 -9.77 -16.56 26.15
N THR A 18 -10.23 -17.12 25.02
CA THR A 18 -10.58 -18.54 24.88
C THR A 18 -9.65 -19.28 23.94
N MET A 19 -8.71 -18.60 23.27
CA MET A 19 -7.78 -19.22 22.32
C MET A 19 -6.41 -18.54 22.31
N THR A 20 -5.40 -19.29 21.91
CA THR A 20 -4.08 -18.78 21.52
C THR A 20 -4.02 -18.73 20.00
N PHE A 21 -3.85 -17.54 19.43
CA PHE A 21 -3.77 -17.34 17.99
C PHE A 21 -2.34 -16.98 17.58
N LEU A 22 -1.77 -17.75 16.64
CA LEU A 22 -0.37 -17.62 16.19
C LEU A 22 -0.23 -17.54 14.65
N ASP A 23 -1.33 -17.31 13.92
CA ASP A 23 -1.34 -17.38 12.44
C ASP A 23 -1.72 -16.04 11.77
N ALA A 24 -1.29 -14.93 12.34
CA ALA A 24 -1.45 -13.60 11.72
C ALA A 24 -0.71 -13.46 10.38
N ALA A 25 0.29 -14.32 10.13
CA ALA A 25 0.98 -14.40 8.84
C ALA A 25 0.06 -14.86 7.69
N CYS A 26 -1.01 -15.58 7.99
CA CYS A 26 -2.07 -15.95 7.04
C CYS A 26 -3.16 -14.86 7.01
N VAL A 27 -3.85 -14.69 8.12
CA VAL A 27 -4.90 -13.69 8.32
C VAL A 27 -5.06 -13.40 9.81
N SER A 28 -5.28 -12.15 10.18
CA SER A 28 -5.50 -11.75 11.58
C SER A 28 -6.97 -11.47 11.90
N PHE A 29 -7.27 -11.29 13.18
CA PHE A 29 -8.56 -10.81 13.66
C PHE A 29 -8.59 -9.28 13.67
N ALA A 30 -9.65 -8.69 13.15
CA ALA A 30 -9.88 -7.25 13.28
C ALA A 30 -10.17 -6.88 14.75
N PRO A 31 -9.58 -5.79 15.27
CA PRO A 31 -9.86 -5.31 16.62
C PRO A 31 -11.29 -4.78 16.74
N GLN A 32 -11.83 -4.73 17.94
CA GLN A 32 -13.20 -4.31 18.21
C GLN A 32 -13.48 -2.87 17.75
N ARG A 33 -12.50 -1.95 17.85
CA ARG A 33 -12.65 -0.58 17.33
C ARG A 33 -12.92 -0.57 15.84
N THR A 34 -12.20 -1.37 15.07
CA THR A 34 -12.39 -1.56 13.63
C THR A 34 -13.77 -2.11 13.30
N VAL A 35 -14.20 -3.16 14.01
CA VAL A 35 -15.54 -3.76 13.82
C VAL A 35 -16.65 -2.75 14.13
N LYS A 36 -16.50 -1.94 15.19
CA LYS A 36 -17.46 -0.89 15.55
C LYS A 36 -17.54 0.20 14.48
N ALA A 37 -16.40 0.66 13.95
CA ALA A 37 -16.37 1.67 12.91
C ALA A 37 -17.03 1.20 11.61
N VAL A 38 -16.79 -0.06 11.19
CA VAL A 38 -17.45 -0.69 10.04
C VAL A 38 -18.97 -0.74 10.23
N LYS A 39 -19.44 -1.14 11.41
CA LYS A 39 -20.88 -1.18 11.72
C LYS A 39 -21.50 0.22 11.68
N ALA A 40 -20.86 1.21 12.32
CA ALA A 40 -21.32 2.58 12.32
C ALA A 40 -21.40 3.15 10.90
N PHE A 41 -20.42 2.85 10.04
CA PHE A 41 -20.45 3.24 8.64
C PHE A 41 -21.60 2.57 7.87
N ALA A 42 -21.84 1.27 8.11
CA ALA A 42 -22.98 0.57 7.50
C ALA A 42 -24.32 1.19 7.91
N ASP A 43 -24.50 1.55 9.19
CA ASP A 43 -25.69 2.25 9.68
C ASP A 43 -25.83 3.62 9.02
N MET A 44 -24.74 4.37 8.85
CA MET A 44 -24.72 5.66 8.16
C MET A 44 -25.19 5.56 6.70
N THR A 45 -24.87 4.46 6.00
CA THR A 45 -25.31 4.27 4.61
C THR A 45 -26.82 4.03 4.46
N ALA A 46 -27.51 3.67 5.56
CA ALA A 46 -28.95 3.41 5.56
C ALA A 46 -29.80 4.65 5.80
N VAL A 47 -29.19 5.79 6.15
CA VAL A 47 -29.86 7.05 6.48
C VAL A 47 -29.21 8.22 5.74
N GLN A 48 -29.90 9.37 5.71
CA GLN A 48 -29.31 10.61 5.24
C GLN A 48 -29.52 11.69 6.31
N GLU A 49 -28.45 12.01 7.02
CA GLU A 49 -28.47 13.05 8.07
C GLU A 49 -28.06 14.43 7.54
N GLU A 50 -27.38 14.46 6.40
CA GLU A 50 -26.91 15.67 5.74
C GLU A 50 -28.00 16.33 4.90
N ALA A 51 -27.81 17.63 4.57
CA ALA A 51 -28.79 18.45 3.85
C ALA A 51 -29.16 17.90 2.45
N ASN A 52 -28.24 17.14 1.83
CA ASN A 52 -28.43 16.52 0.52
C ASN A 52 -27.44 15.36 0.29
N SER A 53 -27.65 14.60 -0.78
CA SER A 53 -26.82 13.43 -1.10
C SER A 53 -25.36 13.76 -1.37
N SER A 54 -25.03 14.94 -1.91
CA SER A 54 -23.65 15.36 -2.12
C SER A 54 -22.94 15.63 -0.80
N ALA A 55 -23.59 16.33 0.13
CA ALA A 55 -23.05 16.56 1.47
C ALA A 55 -22.89 15.24 2.23
N HIS A 56 -23.85 14.32 2.11
CA HIS A 56 -23.77 12.98 2.68
C HIS A 56 -22.57 12.19 2.12
N HIS A 57 -22.36 12.21 0.80
CA HIS A 57 -21.19 11.57 0.18
C HIS A 57 -19.88 12.17 0.70
N ILE A 58 -19.76 13.49 0.80
CA ILE A 58 -18.56 14.16 1.32
C ILE A 58 -18.30 13.76 2.78
N ALA A 59 -19.34 13.68 3.61
CA ALA A 59 -19.21 13.25 4.99
C ALA A 59 -18.69 11.80 5.09
N MET A 60 -19.23 10.89 4.27
CA MET A 60 -18.73 9.51 4.19
C MET A 60 -17.29 9.42 3.68
N ASP A 61 -16.96 10.21 2.66
CA ASP A 61 -15.59 10.22 2.09
C ASP A 61 -14.56 10.71 3.11
N SER A 62 -14.91 11.70 3.93
CA SER A 62 -14.00 12.25 4.94
C SER A 62 -13.51 11.21 5.96
N LEU A 63 -14.30 10.18 6.23
CA LEU A 63 -13.96 9.11 7.16
C LEU A 63 -12.78 8.25 6.69
N ARG A 64 -12.47 8.24 5.40
CA ARG A 64 -11.32 7.52 4.84
C ARG A 64 -9.98 8.18 5.17
N HIS A 65 -9.99 9.48 5.47
CA HIS A 65 -8.75 10.26 5.60
C HIS A 65 -7.86 9.76 6.73
N LYS A 66 -8.44 9.23 7.81
CA LYS A 66 -7.68 8.63 8.92
C LYS A 66 -6.68 7.55 8.43
N ALA A 67 -7.06 6.76 7.42
CA ALA A 67 -6.19 5.70 6.92
C ALA A 67 -4.89 6.24 6.28
N TYR A 68 -4.95 7.36 5.58
CA TYR A 68 -3.75 7.99 4.99
C TYR A 68 -2.83 8.53 6.08
N ASP A 69 -3.39 9.23 7.04
CA ASP A 69 -2.61 9.86 8.12
C ASP A 69 -1.92 8.79 8.99
N GLU A 70 -2.65 7.73 9.36
CA GLU A 70 -2.10 6.67 10.19
C GLU A 70 -1.10 5.79 9.43
N ALA A 71 -1.30 5.53 8.14
CA ALA A 71 -0.31 4.84 7.31
C ALA A 71 0.96 5.68 7.14
N ALA A 72 0.83 6.98 6.93
CA ALA A 72 1.96 7.88 6.82
C ALA A 72 2.82 7.91 8.10
N LYS A 73 2.18 7.97 9.27
CA LYS A 73 2.87 7.88 10.57
C LYS A 73 3.64 6.56 10.71
N LEU A 74 2.99 5.44 10.39
CA LEU A 74 3.57 4.10 10.52
C LEU A 74 4.82 3.92 9.63
N LEU A 75 4.84 4.57 8.46
CA LEU A 75 5.88 4.43 7.44
C LEU A 75 6.94 5.55 7.48
N ASN A 76 6.82 6.55 8.37
CA ASN A 76 7.60 7.78 8.35
C ASN A 76 7.52 8.50 6.97
N ALA A 77 6.31 8.54 6.40
CA ALA A 77 5.99 9.11 5.10
C ALA A 77 5.16 10.40 5.23
N ASP A 78 4.94 11.08 4.12
CA ASP A 78 3.95 12.16 4.03
C ASP A 78 2.60 11.58 3.55
N PRO A 79 1.43 12.07 4.01
CA PRO A 79 0.12 11.54 3.58
C PRO A 79 -0.08 11.58 2.05
N GLU A 80 0.59 12.48 1.34
CA GLU A 80 0.58 12.57 -0.12
C GLU A 80 1.31 11.41 -0.81
N GLU A 81 2.17 10.69 -0.09
CA GLU A 81 2.89 9.51 -0.56
C GLU A 81 2.09 8.21 -0.35
N ILE A 82 0.90 8.30 0.27
CA ILE A 82 0.04 7.16 0.59
C ILE A 82 -1.15 7.08 -0.34
N ALA A 83 -1.43 5.87 -0.82
CA ALA A 83 -2.65 5.49 -1.49
C ALA A 83 -3.25 4.24 -0.83
N LEU A 84 -4.57 4.09 -0.93
CA LEU A 84 -5.27 2.91 -0.46
C LEU A 84 -5.50 1.95 -1.63
N VAL A 85 -5.11 0.70 -1.44
CA VAL A 85 -5.24 -0.36 -2.43
C VAL A 85 -6.08 -1.50 -1.86
N GLU A 86 -6.60 -2.36 -2.72
CA GLU A 86 -7.47 -3.45 -2.32
C GLU A 86 -6.71 -4.66 -1.76
N SER A 87 -5.42 -4.75 -2.06
CA SER A 87 -4.53 -5.84 -1.61
C SER A 87 -3.08 -5.53 -1.95
N THR A 88 -2.14 -6.29 -1.39
CA THR A 88 -0.73 -6.29 -1.83
C THR A 88 -0.62 -6.53 -3.34
N SER A 89 -1.41 -7.48 -3.87
CA SER A 89 -1.44 -7.79 -5.31
C SER A 89 -1.79 -6.58 -6.16
N HIS A 90 -2.75 -5.75 -5.73
CA HIS A 90 -3.12 -4.52 -6.42
C HIS A 90 -1.94 -3.53 -6.44
N GLY A 91 -1.29 -3.30 -5.30
CA GLY A 91 -0.13 -2.40 -5.24
C GLY A 91 1.06 -2.87 -6.08
N LEU A 92 1.37 -4.19 -6.10
CA LEU A 92 2.42 -4.74 -6.95
C LEU A 92 2.10 -4.60 -8.45
N ASN A 93 0.84 -4.73 -8.86
CA ASN A 93 0.42 -4.48 -10.23
C ASN A 93 0.52 -3.00 -10.61
N ILE A 94 0.20 -2.08 -9.68
CA ILE A 94 0.42 -0.65 -9.88
C ILE A 94 1.91 -0.36 -10.12
N ALA A 95 2.80 -0.94 -9.31
CA ALA A 95 4.24 -0.79 -9.50
C ALA A 95 4.69 -1.32 -10.87
N ALA A 96 4.24 -2.51 -11.26
CA ALA A 96 4.62 -3.13 -12.53
C ALA A 96 4.10 -2.33 -13.75
N GLN A 97 2.90 -1.79 -13.67
CA GLN A 97 2.34 -0.98 -14.76
C GLN A 97 2.90 0.45 -14.76
N GLY A 98 3.25 0.97 -13.58
CA GLY A 98 3.74 2.34 -13.40
C GLY A 98 5.19 2.51 -13.82
N ILE A 99 6.06 1.55 -13.53
CA ILE A 99 7.48 1.61 -13.90
C ILE A 99 7.65 1.30 -15.39
N GLU A 100 8.26 2.23 -16.11
CA GLU A 100 8.51 2.04 -17.55
C GLU A 100 9.73 1.16 -17.78
N LEU A 101 9.50 -0.05 -18.30
CA LEU A 101 10.54 -0.97 -18.76
C LEU A 101 10.64 -0.96 -20.27
N GLN A 102 11.87 -1.08 -20.79
CA GLN A 102 12.19 -1.22 -22.20
C GLN A 102 12.66 -2.64 -22.52
N ASP A 103 12.62 -3.03 -23.80
CA ASP A 103 13.20 -4.28 -24.25
C ASP A 103 14.69 -4.36 -23.90
N GLY A 104 15.10 -5.45 -23.28
CA GLY A 104 16.45 -5.68 -22.80
C GLY A 104 16.71 -5.20 -21.38
N ASP A 105 15.75 -4.54 -20.71
CA ASP A 105 15.85 -4.25 -19.29
C ASP A 105 15.73 -5.52 -18.46
N ASN A 106 16.25 -5.47 -17.23
CA ASN A 106 16.07 -6.56 -16.29
C ASN A 106 15.58 -6.07 -14.93
N ILE A 107 14.96 -6.99 -14.21
CA ILE A 107 14.53 -6.84 -12.82
C ILE A 107 15.14 -7.96 -11.99
N ILE A 108 15.28 -7.75 -10.70
CA ILE A 108 15.80 -8.73 -9.76
C ILE A 108 14.75 -9.04 -8.70
N THR A 109 14.59 -10.33 -8.39
CA THR A 109 13.73 -10.83 -7.29
C THR A 109 14.45 -11.98 -6.58
N THR A 110 13.83 -12.58 -5.53
CA THR A 110 14.44 -13.73 -4.83
C THR A 110 13.76 -15.04 -5.21
N ASN A 111 14.41 -16.17 -4.88
CA ASN A 111 13.81 -17.50 -5.07
C ASN A 111 12.85 -17.90 -3.93
N LEU A 112 12.74 -17.10 -2.87
CA LEU A 112 11.88 -17.37 -1.72
C LEU A 112 10.57 -16.57 -1.77
N GLU A 113 10.41 -15.69 -2.75
CA GLU A 113 9.24 -14.82 -2.83
C GLU A 113 7.91 -15.57 -2.79
N PHE A 114 6.94 -14.95 -2.12
CA PHE A 114 5.57 -15.33 -2.35
C PHE A 114 5.22 -15.07 -3.83
N ILE A 115 4.55 -16.03 -4.44
CA ILE A 115 4.28 -16.05 -5.89
C ILE A 115 3.78 -14.69 -6.43
N GLN A 116 3.00 -13.96 -5.64
CA GLN A 116 2.41 -12.68 -6.04
C GLN A 116 3.45 -11.59 -6.32
N VAL A 117 4.62 -11.64 -5.69
CA VAL A 117 5.69 -10.65 -5.92
C VAL A 117 6.21 -10.74 -7.35
N ALA A 118 6.37 -11.95 -7.88
CA ALA A 118 6.90 -12.19 -9.22
C ALA A 118 5.86 -12.14 -10.34
N LEU A 119 4.59 -12.48 -10.06
CA LEU A 119 3.55 -12.67 -11.08
C LEU A 119 3.34 -11.46 -12.01
N PRO A 120 3.26 -10.20 -11.55
CA PRO A 120 3.05 -9.07 -12.46
C PRO A 120 4.16 -8.94 -13.51
N TRP A 121 5.39 -9.20 -13.11
CA TRP A 121 6.57 -9.15 -13.97
C TRP A 121 6.63 -10.32 -14.92
N CYS A 122 6.23 -11.52 -14.48
CA CYS A 122 6.11 -12.70 -15.32
C CYS A 122 5.06 -12.51 -16.44
N VAL A 123 3.97 -11.78 -16.14
CA VAL A 123 2.97 -11.41 -17.15
C VAL A 123 3.57 -10.42 -18.15
N MET A 124 4.22 -9.35 -17.64
CA MET A 124 4.84 -8.32 -18.47
C MET A 124 5.89 -8.90 -19.42
N ARG A 125 6.68 -9.90 -18.98
CA ARG A 125 7.69 -10.58 -19.79
C ARG A 125 7.11 -11.28 -21.03
N LYS A 126 5.80 -11.55 -21.07
CA LYS A 126 5.16 -12.13 -22.28
C LYS A 126 5.05 -11.12 -23.43
N ASP A 127 4.93 -9.83 -23.07
CA ASP A 127 4.69 -8.75 -24.03
C ASP A 127 5.95 -7.91 -24.30
N LYS A 128 6.94 -8.00 -23.40
CA LYS A 128 8.20 -7.26 -23.47
C LYS A 128 9.38 -8.20 -23.29
N ASN A 129 10.46 -7.95 -24.01
CA ASN A 129 11.70 -8.72 -23.87
C ASN A 129 12.49 -8.22 -22.64
N ILE A 130 11.99 -8.52 -21.44
CA ILE A 130 12.66 -8.22 -20.18
C ILE A 130 13.22 -9.50 -19.54
N ASP A 131 14.36 -9.38 -18.85
CA ASP A 131 14.94 -10.46 -18.07
C ASP A 131 14.49 -10.39 -16.61
N ILE A 132 14.19 -11.53 -15.98
CA ILE A 132 13.89 -11.66 -14.56
C ILE A 132 14.99 -12.47 -13.92
N ARG A 133 15.87 -11.79 -13.22
CA ARG A 133 16.99 -12.39 -12.49
C ARG A 133 16.55 -12.79 -11.10
N VAL A 134 16.95 -14.00 -10.70
CA VAL A 134 16.56 -14.55 -9.40
C VAL A 134 17.79 -14.64 -8.49
N CYS A 135 17.79 -13.82 -7.46
CA CYS A 135 18.77 -13.90 -6.39
C CYS A 135 18.57 -15.21 -5.60
N LYS A 136 19.64 -15.99 -5.43
CA LYS A 136 19.64 -17.25 -4.69
C LYS A 136 20.85 -17.29 -3.78
N THR A 137 20.65 -17.72 -2.55
CA THR A 137 21.72 -17.95 -1.57
C THR A 137 21.62 -19.36 -1.01
N GLU A 138 22.74 -19.92 -0.55
CA GLU A 138 22.78 -21.31 -0.04
C GLU A 138 22.01 -21.45 1.28
N ASP A 139 22.03 -20.43 2.11
CA ASP A 139 21.39 -20.42 3.44
C ASP A 139 19.99 -19.76 3.42
N ASN A 140 19.50 -19.38 2.23
CA ASN A 140 18.20 -18.68 2.05
C ASN A 140 18.09 -17.37 2.84
N ARG A 141 19.20 -16.63 2.95
CA ARG A 141 19.31 -15.31 3.54
C ARG A 141 19.94 -14.36 2.54
N PHE A 142 19.32 -13.22 2.33
CA PHE A 142 19.74 -12.25 1.31
C PHE A 142 20.35 -11.02 1.96
N THR A 143 21.43 -10.53 1.39
CA THR A 143 22.08 -9.26 1.74
C THR A 143 22.12 -8.34 0.52
N ALA A 144 22.37 -7.06 0.72
CA ALA A 144 22.54 -6.12 -0.39
C ALA A 144 23.63 -6.56 -1.39
N LYS A 145 24.67 -7.27 -0.94
CA LYS A 145 25.75 -7.79 -1.79
C LYS A 145 25.28 -8.88 -2.75
N ASP A 146 24.33 -9.70 -2.32
CA ASP A 146 23.78 -10.78 -3.17
C ASP A 146 22.97 -10.19 -4.33
N PHE A 147 22.20 -9.14 -4.06
CA PHE A 147 21.50 -8.39 -5.10
C PHE A 147 22.49 -7.63 -6.00
N ALA A 148 23.49 -6.98 -5.42
CA ALA A 148 24.50 -6.22 -6.15
C ALA A 148 25.26 -7.06 -7.18
N ALA A 149 25.47 -8.34 -6.91
CA ALA A 149 26.11 -9.28 -7.85
C ALA A 149 25.29 -9.53 -9.14
N LEU A 150 24.00 -9.20 -9.12
CA LEU A 150 23.07 -9.38 -10.26
C LEU A 150 22.75 -8.06 -10.98
N VAL A 151 23.12 -6.91 -10.39
CA VAL A 151 22.85 -5.58 -10.97
C VAL A 151 23.81 -5.27 -12.10
N ASP A 152 23.30 -4.75 -13.21
CA ASP A 152 24.05 -4.18 -14.32
C ASP A 152 23.37 -2.92 -14.88
N ASP A 153 23.89 -2.36 -15.96
CA ASP A 153 23.40 -1.12 -16.58
C ASP A 153 21.95 -1.21 -17.12
N LYS A 154 21.40 -2.42 -17.22
CA LYS A 154 20.04 -2.69 -17.67
C LYS A 154 19.07 -2.97 -16.53
N THR A 155 19.58 -3.03 -15.31
CA THR A 155 18.74 -3.30 -14.14
C THR A 155 17.91 -2.07 -13.80
N LYS A 156 16.58 -2.20 -13.76
CA LYS A 156 15.64 -1.12 -13.48
C LYS A 156 15.11 -1.15 -12.06
N LEU A 157 14.86 -2.34 -11.53
CA LEU A 157 14.33 -2.46 -10.18
C LEU A 157 14.75 -3.78 -9.52
N ILE A 158 14.72 -3.74 -8.19
CA ILE A 158 14.68 -4.91 -7.33
C ILE A 158 13.27 -4.96 -6.73
N VAL A 159 12.59 -6.11 -6.85
CA VAL A 159 11.29 -6.35 -6.23
C VAL A 159 11.39 -7.55 -5.31
N MET A 160 11.01 -7.35 -4.03
CA MET A 160 11.18 -8.38 -3.01
C MET A 160 10.26 -8.18 -1.81
N SER A 161 10.08 -9.25 -1.03
CA SER A 161 9.47 -9.19 0.30
C SER A 161 10.44 -8.60 1.32
N THR A 162 9.98 -7.70 2.17
CA THR A 162 10.81 -7.14 3.27
C THR A 162 11.12 -8.19 4.33
N LEU A 163 10.20 -9.11 4.53
CA LEU A 163 10.28 -10.27 5.40
C LEU A 163 9.72 -11.48 4.64
N GLU A 164 10.54 -12.51 4.49
CA GLU A 164 10.19 -13.69 3.71
C GLU A 164 9.12 -14.54 4.41
N TRP A 165 8.09 -14.90 3.66
CA TRP A 165 6.89 -15.60 4.14
C TRP A 165 7.17 -17.02 4.67
N CYS A 166 8.22 -17.69 4.18
CA CYS A 166 8.47 -19.10 4.45
C CYS A 166 9.50 -19.36 5.55
N ASN A 167 10.45 -18.43 5.78
CA ASN A 167 11.51 -18.62 6.76
C ASN A 167 11.67 -17.44 7.74
N GLY A 168 10.91 -16.34 7.53
CA GLY A 168 10.96 -15.15 8.37
C GLY A 168 12.27 -14.34 8.24
N TRP A 169 13.05 -14.56 7.18
CA TRP A 169 14.24 -13.76 6.93
C TRP A 169 13.85 -12.31 6.62
N GLN A 170 14.46 -11.38 7.32
CA GLN A 170 14.31 -9.95 7.11
C GLN A 170 15.60 -9.40 6.49
N THR A 171 15.47 -8.85 5.28
CA THR A 171 16.59 -8.20 4.60
C THR A 171 16.83 -6.81 5.20
N ASP A 172 18.11 -6.40 5.29
CA ASP A 172 18.46 -5.03 5.68
C ASP A 172 18.08 -4.06 4.56
N LEU A 173 16.88 -3.46 4.72
CA LEU A 173 16.33 -2.52 3.75
C LEU A 173 17.14 -1.23 3.66
N LYS A 174 17.86 -0.85 4.72
CA LYS A 174 18.68 0.36 4.70
C LYS A 174 19.92 0.16 3.82
N GLU A 175 20.62 -0.94 4.01
CA GLU A 175 21.79 -1.28 3.19
C GLU A 175 21.39 -1.45 1.71
N LEU A 176 20.31 -2.17 1.45
CA LEU A 176 19.81 -2.40 0.09
C LEU A 176 19.31 -1.13 -0.56
N GLY A 177 18.56 -0.29 0.16
CA GLY A 177 18.03 0.96 -0.36
C GLY A 177 19.11 2.00 -0.65
N ASP A 178 20.14 2.08 0.18
CA ASP A 178 21.32 2.93 -0.10
C ASP A 178 21.99 2.51 -1.41
N TYR A 179 22.17 1.21 -1.60
CA TYR A 179 22.71 0.66 -2.83
C TYR A 179 21.82 0.96 -4.05
N CYS A 180 20.52 0.71 -3.95
CA CYS A 180 19.57 0.98 -5.02
C CYS A 180 19.58 2.46 -5.42
N LYS A 181 19.57 3.36 -4.44
CA LYS A 181 19.65 4.81 -4.67
C LYS A 181 20.95 5.21 -5.38
N GLU A 182 22.10 4.67 -4.94
CA GLU A 182 23.40 4.93 -5.59
C GLU A 182 23.40 4.51 -7.06
N LYS A 183 22.78 3.35 -7.37
CA LYS A 183 22.74 2.78 -8.73
C LYS A 183 21.60 3.32 -9.60
N GLY A 184 20.67 4.08 -9.04
CA GLY A 184 19.48 4.53 -9.77
C GLY A 184 18.51 3.39 -10.12
N VAL A 185 18.49 2.34 -9.30
CA VAL A 185 17.62 1.17 -9.40
C VAL A 185 16.44 1.35 -8.45
N TYR A 186 15.21 1.14 -8.89
CA TYR A 186 14.03 1.24 -8.02
C TYR A 186 14.00 0.10 -7.00
N LEU A 187 13.66 0.41 -5.75
CA LEU A 187 13.38 -0.56 -4.70
C LEU A 187 11.86 -0.67 -4.49
N VAL A 188 11.28 -1.79 -4.94
CA VAL A 188 9.86 -2.12 -4.79
C VAL A 188 9.71 -3.24 -3.76
N VAL A 189 8.94 -3.02 -2.70
CA VAL A 189 8.85 -4.00 -1.64
C VAL A 189 7.43 -4.43 -1.30
N ASP A 190 7.25 -5.73 -1.11
CA ASP A 190 6.10 -6.33 -0.44
C ASP A 190 6.37 -6.37 1.06
N ALA A 191 5.64 -5.54 1.81
CA ALA A 191 5.79 -5.43 3.25
C ALA A 191 4.67 -6.15 4.03
N VAL A 192 3.89 -6.99 3.37
CA VAL A 192 2.69 -7.60 3.98
C VAL A 192 3.00 -8.49 5.20
N GLN A 193 4.22 -8.99 5.32
CA GLN A 193 4.66 -9.79 6.48
C GLN A 193 5.39 -8.97 7.55
N GLN A 194 5.78 -7.73 7.25
CA GLN A 194 6.54 -6.91 8.20
C GLN A 194 5.75 -5.72 8.73
N LEU A 195 4.97 -5.03 7.88
CA LEU A 195 4.25 -3.82 8.26
C LEU A 195 3.20 -4.12 9.33
N GLY A 196 3.32 -3.46 10.48
CA GLY A 196 2.52 -3.73 11.69
C GLY A 196 3.22 -4.63 12.72
N VAL A 197 4.41 -5.18 12.41
CA VAL A 197 5.20 -6.04 13.33
C VAL A 197 6.50 -5.38 13.74
N THR A 198 7.26 -4.89 12.78
CA THR A 198 8.51 -4.19 12.99
C THR A 198 8.56 -2.92 12.16
N LYS A 199 9.27 -1.93 12.67
CA LYS A 199 9.35 -0.61 12.05
C LYS A 199 9.93 -0.67 10.63
N ILE A 200 9.29 0.06 9.72
CA ILE A 200 9.82 0.36 8.39
C ILE A 200 9.87 1.89 8.27
N ASP A 201 11.06 2.43 8.03
CA ASP A 201 11.27 3.83 7.74
C ASP A 201 11.54 3.99 6.24
N THR A 202 10.50 4.34 5.48
CA THR A 202 10.59 4.39 4.02
C THR A 202 11.59 5.41 3.52
N LYS A 203 11.71 6.56 4.21
CA LYS A 203 12.66 7.62 3.86
C LYS A 203 14.10 7.21 4.15
N ALA A 204 14.35 6.63 5.32
CA ALA A 204 15.68 6.18 5.71
C ALA A 204 16.16 5.01 4.83
N CYS A 205 15.26 4.13 4.43
CA CYS A 205 15.56 2.96 3.60
C CYS A 205 15.47 3.23 2.09
N HIS A 206 15.23 4.47 1.67
CA HIS A 206 15.13 4.86 0.26
C HIS A 206 14.22 3.95 -0.58
N ILE A 207 13.10 3.53 0.01
CA ILE A 207 12.12 2.70 -0.67
C ILE A 207 11.38 3.56 -1.70
N ASP A 208 11.27 3.10 -2.94
CA ASP A 208 10.50 3.79 -3.99
C ASP A 208 9.02 3.46 -3.92
N ILE A 209 8.68 2.18 -3.77
CA ILE A 209 7.30 1.70 -3.69
C ILE A 209 7.22 0.60 -2.64
N LEU A 210 6.26 0.73 -1.72
CA LEU A 210 5.93 -0.30 -0.74
C LEU A 210 4.45 -0.61 -0.81
N THR A 211 4.10 -1.89 -0.70
CA THR A 211 2.69 -2.30 -0.58
C THR A 211 2.48 -3.35 0.50
N ALA A 212 1.34 -3.28 1.17
CA ALA A 212 0.95 -4.25 2.19
C ALA A 212 -0.57 -4.37 2.27
N GLY A 213 -1.11 -5.58 2.18
CA GLY A 213 -2.52 -5.85 2.45
C GLY A 213 -2.85 -5.74 3.93
N GLY A 214 -4.04 -5.23 4.25
CA GLY A 214 -4.46 -4.96 5.62
C GLY A 214 -4.80 -6.20 6.45
N HIS A 215 -5.12 -7.31 5.81
CA HIS A 215 -5.71 -8.51 6.43
C HIS A 215 -4.76 -9.36 7.27
N LYS A 216 -3.47 -9.05 7.28
CA LYS A 216 -2.46 -9.74 8.08
C LYS A 216 -2.10 -8.90 9.31
N TRP A 217 -0.89 -8.45 9.40
CA TRP A 217 -0.33 -7.78 10.58
C TRP A 217 -0.89 -6.37 10.84
N LEU A 218 -1.58 -5.77 9.86
CA LEU A 218 -2.33 -4.53 10.06
C LEU A 218 -3.71 -4.76 10.69
N ASN A 219 -4.13 -6.01 10.91
CA ASN A 219 -5.35 -6.40 11.60
C ASN A 219 -6.64 -5.77 11.02
N SER A 220 -6.66 -5.51 9.73
CA SER A 220 -7.81 -4.94 9.02
C SER A 220 -8.57 -6.03 8.25
N PRO A 221 -9.85 -5.84 7.95
CA PRO A 221 -10.59 -6.74 7.06
C PRO A 221 -9.97 -6.84 5.66
N TYR A 222 -10.40 -7.85 4.90
CA TYR A 222 -10.01 -8.02 3.50
C TYR A 222 -10.45 -6.84 2.61
N GLY A 223 -9.82 -6.73 1.44
CA GLY A 223 -10.19 -5.75 0.41
C GLY A 223 -9.64 -4.36 0.67
N THR A 224 -8.62 -4.24 1.52
CA THR A 224 -7.92 -2.97 1.75
C THR A 224 -6.44 -3.22 2.08
N GLY A 225 -5.62 -2.20 1.86
CA GLY A 225 -4.19 -2.19 2.14
C GLY A 225 -3.57 -0.84 1.84
N VAL A 226 -2.28 -0.74 2.06
CA VAL A 226 -1.47 0.46 1.89
C VAL A 226 -0.58 0.32 0.66
N LEU A 227 -0.52 1.38 -0.12
CA LEU A 227 0.52 1.63 -1.12
C LEU A 227 1.25 2.92 -0.71
N TYR A 228 2.56 2.84 -0.55
CA TYR A 228 3.45 3.99 -0.44
C TYR A 228 4.18 4.17 -1.75
N VAL A 229 4.28 5.41 -2.22
CA VAL A 229 5.11 5.78 -3.37
C VAL A 229 5.93 7.01 -3.00
N ASN A 230 7.24 6.86 -3.07
CA ASN A 230 8.17 7.95 -2.78
C ASN A 230 7.90 9.17 -3.65
N LYS A 231 7.93 10.35 -3.04
CA LYS A 231 7.64 11.65 -3.68
C LYS A 231 8.49 11.93 -4.93
N GLU A 232 9.75 11.51 -4.93
CA GLU A 232 10.65 11.67 -6.09
C GLU A 232 10.36 10.67 -7.21
N THR A 233 9.72 9.56 -6.88
CA THR A 233 9.33 8.49 -7.81
C THR A 233 7.95 8.74 -8.43
N LEU A 234 7.02 9.36 -7.68
CA LEU A 234 5.66 9.66 -8.12
C LEU A 234 5.54 10.24 -9.55
N PRO A 235 6.30 11.30 -9.93
CA PRO A 235 6.17 11.90 -11.26
C PRO A 235 6.73 11.02 -12.40
N LYS A 236 7.53 9.99 -12.06
CA LYS A 236 8.16 9.09 -13.02
C LYS A 236 7.30 7.88 -13.35
N LEU A 237 6.27 7.63 -12.56
CA LEU A 237 5.38 6.48 -12.75
C LEU A 237 4.20 6.82 -13.66
N LYS A 238 3.93 5.91 -14.59
CA LYS A 238 2.70 5.94 -15.39
C LYS A 238 1.50 5.66 -14.49
N GLN A 239 0.42 6.36 -14.76
CA GLN A 239 -0.85 6.12 -14.07
C GLN A 239 -1.51 4.86 -14.61
N SER A 240 -1.87 3.93 -13.71
CA SER A 240 -2.48 2.65 -14.07
C SER A 240 -4.00 2.74 -14.22
N TYR A 241 -4.63 3.63 -13.45
CA TYR A 241 -6.08 3.82 -13.41
C TYR A 241 -6.41 5.30 -13.61
N ALA A 242 -7.56 5.56 -14.21
CA ALA A 242 -8.07 6.92 -14.36
C ALA A 242 -9.55 6.96 -13.93
N GLY A 243 -9.87 7.83 -13.03
CA GLY A 243 -11.20 8.10 -12.58
C GLY A 243 -11.34 9.58 -12.16
N TYR A 244 -12.56 10.05 -12.02
CA TYR A 244 -12.79 11.47 -11.77
C TYR A 244 -12.20 11.95 -10.42
N LEU A 245 -12.08 11.07 -9.42
CA LEU A 245 -11.49 11.40 -8.12
C LEU A 245 -9.94 11.39 -8.12
N ASN A 246 -9.30 10.96 -9.22
CA ASN A 246 -7.84 11.08 -9.39
C ASN A 246 -7.46 12.38 -10.12
N THR A 247 -8.41 13.11 -10.68
CA THR A 247 -8.15 14.35 -11.40
C THR A 247 -8.02 15.52 -10.44
N THR A 248 -7.31 16.56 -10.87
CA THR A 248 -7.40 17.85 -10.19
C THR A 248 -8.84 18.36 -10.24
N VAL A 249 -9.26 19.00 -9.15
CA VAL A 249 -10.62 19.56 -9.04
C VAL A 249 -10.85 20.58 -10.18
N PRO A 250 -11.95 20.48 -10.93
CA PRO A 250 -12.27 21.44 -11.99
C PRO A 250 -12.37 22.88 -11.47
N GLU A 251 -12.17 23.84 -12.36
CA GLU A 251 -12.38 25.27 -12.03
C GLU A 251 -13.81 25.49 -11.51
N GLY A 252 -13.93 26.17 -10.38
CA GLY A 252 -15.21 26.34 -9.68
C GLY A 252 -15.66 25.15 -8.83
N GLY A 253 -14.88 24.05 -8.82
CA GLY A 253 -15.18 22.83 -8.06
C GLY A 253 -16.11 21.86 -8.78
N TRP A 254 -16.25 20.66 -8.21
CA TRP A 254 -17.13 19.62 -8.75
C TRP A 254 -18.60 20.05 -8.79
N GLY A 255 -19.08 20.87 -7.85
CA GLY A 255 -20.43 21.42 -7.84
C GLY A 255 -20.74 22.19 -9.13
N ALA A 256 -19.89 23.17 -9.47
CA ALA A 256 -20.03 23.95 -10.69
C ALA A 256 -19.94 23.09 -11.97
N TYR A 257 -19.07 22.06 -11.96
CA TYR A 257 -18.99 21.13 -13.08
C TYR A 257 -20.32 20.35 -13.29
N TRP A 258 -20.92 19.85 -12.22
CA TRP A 258 -22.18 19.08 -12.30
C TRP A 258 -23.42 19.94 -12.62
N GLU A 259 -23.38 21.25 -12.32
CA GLU A 259 -24.43 22.20 -12.70
C GLU A 259 -24.42 22.50 -14.20
N ASN A 260 -23.34 22.19 -14.91
CA ASN A 260 -23.26 22.37 -16.36
C ASN A 260 -23.31 21.03 -17.10
N PRO A 261 -24.50 20.52 -17.47
CA PRO A 261 -24.62 19.23 -18.16
C PRO A 261 -23.99 19.20 -19.55
N ALA A 262 -23.66 20.39 -20.11
CA ALA A 262 -22.95 20.53 -21.38
C ALA A 262 -21.41 20.59 -21.22
N ALA A 263 -20.89 20.50 -19.99
CA ALA A 263 -19.46 20.43 -19.76
C ALA A 263 -18.86 19.18 -20.47
N PRO A 264 -17.79 19.35 -21.27
CA PRO A 264 -17.25 18.25 -22.05
C PRO A 264 -16.60 17.21 -21.14
N SER A 265 -17.02 15.95 -21.28
CA SER A 265 -16.36 14.82 -20.61
C SER A 265 -14.99 14.51 -21.23
N VAL A 266 -14.82 14.79 -22.52
CA VAL A 266 -13.53 14.65 -23.22
C VAL A 266 -12.80 15.98 -23.15
N ASN A 267 -11.79 16.05 -22.28
CA ASN A 267 -10.99 17.25 -22.03
C ASN A 267 -9.55 16.85 -21.69
N ASN A 268 -8.65 17.82 -21.64
CA ASN A 268 -7.28 17.64 -21.15
C ASN A 268 -7.28 17.62 -19.62
N TRP A 269 -7.77 16.51 -19.04
CA TRP A 269 -7.78 16.31 -17.61
C TRP A 269 -6.35 16.23 -17.07
N THR A 270 -6.08 16.93 -15.98
CA THR A 270 -4.85 16.79 -15.21
C THR A 270 -5.11 15.94 -13.98
N PHE A 271 -4.08 15.25 -13.51
CA PHE A 271 -4.19 14.34 -12.37
C PHE A 271 -3.42 14.90 -11.17
N ASP A 272 -3.88 14.54 -9.99
CA ASP A 272 -3.23 14.91 -8.75
C ASP A 272 -1.80 14.35 -8.70
N ASN A 273 -0.87 15.12 -8.18
CA ASN A 273 0.53 14.69 -8.04
C ASN A 273 0.80 14.06 -6.67
N THR A 274 -0.15 13.24 -6.22
CA THR A 274 -0.04 12.45 -5.00
C THR A 274 -0.16 10.95 -5.33
N ALA A 275 0.17 10.09 -4.37
CA ALA A 275 0.01 8.64 -4.56
C ALA A 275 -1.45 8.23 -4.82
N ARG A 276 -2.43 9.05 -4.41
CA ARG A 276 -3.87 8.81 -4.64
C ARG A 276 -4.22 8.69 -6.12
N LYS A 277 -3.40 9.20 -7.04
CA LYS A 277 -3.59 8.99 -8.49
C LYS A 277 -3.58 7.51 -8.89
N PHE A 278 -3.06 6.62 -8.03
CA PHE A 278 -3.03 5.18 -8.26
C PHE A 278 -4.22 4.42 -7.66
N GLU A 279 -5.10 5.11 -6.92
CA GLU A 279 -6.33 4.51 -6.42
C GLU A 279 -7.35 4.28 -7.53
N ILE A 280 -8.36 3.47 -7.24
CA ILE A 280 -9.56 3.41 -8.07
C ILE A 280 -10.27 4.76 -7.93
N GLY A 281 -10.20 5.56 -8.97
CA GLY A 281 -10.63 6.97 -8.97
C GLY A 281 -12.15 7.18 -9.08
N GLY A 282 -12.91 6.32 -8.40
CA GLY A 282 -14.35 6.40 -8.23
C GLY A 282 -14.72 6.17 -6.77
N THR A 283 -15.96 5.78 -6.52
CA THR A 283 -16.38 5.31 -5.18
C THR A 283 -15.72 3.97 -4.90
N SER A 284 -14.57 4.01 -4.23
CA SER A 284 -13.76 2.83 -3.86
C SER A 284 -14.30 2.14 -2.61
N ASN A 285 -13.52 1.26 -2.00
CA ASN A 285 -13.88 0.55 -0.77
C ASN A 285 -13.80 1.46 0.48
N TYR A 286 -14.80 2.29 0.71
CA TYR A 286 -14.87 3.17 1.89
C TYR A 286 -14.87 2.38 3.20
N THR A 287 -15.65 1.30 3.25
CA THR A 287 -15.69 0.42 4.43
C THR A 287 -14.31 -0.11 4.80
N GLY A 288 -13.55 -0.58 3.79
CA GLY A 288 -12.19 -1.06 4.00
C GLY A 288 -11.22 0.04 4.44
N ALA A 289 -11.33 1.23 3.86
CA ALA A 289 -10.50 2.38 4.22
C ALA A 289 -10.72 2.81 5.68
N ILE A 290 -11.98 2.90 6.10
CA ILE A 290 -12.36 3.24 7.47
C ILE A 290 -11.84 2.18 8.45
N ALA A 291 -12.05 0.91 8.11
CA ALA A 291 -11.54 -0.20 8.89
C ALA A 291 -10.02 -0.16 9.05
N LEU A 292 -9.31 0.10 7.96
CA LEU A 292 -7.85 0.20 7.96
C LEU A 292 -7.37 1.36 8.81
N GLY A 293 -8.02 2.52 8.75
CA GLY A 293 -7.68 3.69 9.57
C GLY A 293 -7.75 3.40 11.07
N GLU A 294 -8.80 2.69 11.52
CA GLU A 294 -8.95 2.30 12.92
C GLU A 294 -7.90 1.25 13.35
N SER A 295 -7.60 0.30 12.47
CA SER A 295 -6.58 -0.71 12.75
C SER A 295 -5.17 -0.10 12.83
N LEU A 296 -4.82 0.78 11.90
CA LEU A 296 -3.53 1.49 11.88
C LEU A 296 -3.36 2.42 13.10
N ASP A 297 -4.43 3.11 13.53
CA ASP A 297 -4.43 3.93 14.74
C ASP A 297 -4.05 3.09 15.96
N LEU A 298 -4.63 1.89 16.11
CA LEU A 298 -4.27 0.96 17.18
C LEU A 298 -2.80 0.52 17.10
N VAL A 299 -2.31 0.20 15.91
CA VAL A 299 -0.89 -0.18 15.70
C VAL A 299 0.03 0.96 16.11
N ASN A 300 -0.29 2.19 15.73
CA ASN A 300 0.48 3.38 16.12
C ASN A 300 0.38 3.70 17.62
N GLU A 301 -0.79 3.46 18.24
CA GLU A 301 -1.00 3.61 19.71
C GLU A 301 -0.12 2.61 20.48
N ILE A 302 -0.07 1.35 20.03
CA ILE A 302 0.74 0.31 20.65
C ILE A 302 2.23 0.59 20.44
N GLY A 303 2.58 1.06 19.25
CA GLY A 303 3.96 1.30 18.81
C GLY A 303 4.69 0.02 18.38
N ILE A 304 5.56 0.13 17.38
CA ILE A 304 6.43 -0.92 16.83
C ILE A 304 7.83 -0.37 16.58
#